data_d5671f058cce3189ca96b5fd4cee8ae6
#
_entry.id   d5671f058cce3189ca96b5fd4cee8ae6
#
_cell.length_a   1.000
_cell.length_b   1.000
_cell.length_c   1.000
_cell.angle_alpha   90.00
_cell.angle_beta   90.00
_cell.angle_gamma   90.00
#
_symmetry.space_group_name_H-M   'P 1'
#
loop_
_entity.id
_entity.type
_entity.pdbx_description
1 polymer ?
#
loop_
_entity_poly.entity_id
_entity_poly.type
_entity_poly.pdbx_seq_one_letter_code
_entity_poly.pdbx_strand_id
1 'polypeptide(L)'
;MRGVIHRDIKASNILVNNKGVLKLGDFGLANVVTPSNKNQLTSRVVTLWYRAPELLMGSTSYGVSVDLWSVGCVFAEILMGKPILKGRTEVKTKFHFPLFINFNKFYIL
;
A
#
# COMPACT_ATOMS: atom_id res chain seq x y z
N MET A 1 17.78 -8.42 10.63
CA MET A 1 17.49 -8.01 9.24
C MET A 1 16.91 -6.59 9.26
N ARG A 2 17.53 -5.64 8.59
CA ARG A 2 16.97 -4.28 8.47
C ARG A 2 15.95 -4.28 7.36
N GLY A 3 14.69 -4.00 7.68
CA GLY A 3 13.63 -3.88 6.69
C GLY A 3 13.59 -2.47 6.12
N VAL A 4 13.60 -2.34 4.79
CA VAL A 4 13.31 -1.07 4.11
C VAL A 4 11.85 -1.08 3.70
N ILE A 5 11.11 -0.02 4.04
CA ILE A 5 9.73 0.20 3.62
C ILE A 5 9.72 1.36 2.64
N HIS A 6 9.10 1.17 1.48
CA HIS A 6 9.01 2.18 0.43
C HIS A 6 8.01 3.29 0.78
N ARG A 7 6.82 2.93 1.26
CA ARG A 7 5.74 3.79 1.75
C ARG A 7 5.04 4.68 0.70
N ASP A 8 5.32 4.49 -0.60
CA ASP A 8 4.58 5.15 -1.69
C ASP A 8 4.48 4.27 -2.94
N ILE A 9 4.16 2.97 -2.74
CA ILE A 9 3.91 2.05 -3.85
C ILE A 9 2.57 2.39 -4.48
N LYS A 10 2.60 2.74 -5.76
CA LYS A 10 1.45 3.05 -6.62
C LYS A 10 1.82 2.84 -8.07
N ALA A 11 0.83 2.75 -8.95
CA ALA A 11 1.06 2.48 -10.37
C ALA A 11 2.05 3.48 -11.01
N SER A 12 1.96 4.77 -10.69
CA SER A 12 2.84 5.80 -11.25
C SER A 12 4.31 5.72 -10.81
N ASN A 13 4.61 4.98 -9.73
CA ASN A 13 5.98 4.76 -9.24
C ASN A 13 6.56 3.41 -9.70
N ILE A 14 5.84 2.67 -10.53
CA ILE A 14 6.29 1.41 -11.12
C ILE A 14 6.65 1.65 -12.57
N LEU A 15 7.91 1.47 -12.90
CA LEU A 15 8.47 1.64 -14.24
C LEU A 15 8.68 0.27 -14.86
N VAL A 16 8.21 0.09 -16.08
CA VAL A 16 8.38 -1.17 -16.84
C VAL A 16 9.02 -0.84 -18.18
N ASN A 17 10.09 -1.56 -18.52
CA ASN A 17 10.73 -1.41 -19.81
C ASN A 17 10.10 -2.35 -20.87
N ASN A 18 10.53 -2.21 -22.13
CA ASN A 18 10.03 -3.04 -23.24
C ASN A 18 10.37 -4.53 -23.11
N LYS A 19 11.27 -4.92 -22.21
CA LYS A 19 11.62 -6.30 -21.91
C LYS A 19 10.81 -6.89 -20.75
N GLY A 20 9.86 -6.12 -20.20
CA GLY A 20 9.05 -6.53 -19.05
C GLY A 20 9.77 -6.43 -17.70
N VAL A 21 10.95 -5.78 -17.65
CA VAL A 21 11.67 -5.58 -16.38
C VAL A 21 11.02 -4.44 -15.62
N LEU A 22 10.58 -4.74 -14.41
CA LEU A 22 9.94 -3.79 -13.50
C LEU A 22 10.98 -3.16 -12.57
N LYS A 23 10.90 -1.85 -12.40
CA LYS A 23 11.67 -1.09 -11.42
C LYS A 23 10.76 -0.21 -10.61
N LEU A 24 11.01 -0.17 -9.31
CA LEU A 24 10.32 0.72 -8.38
C LEU A 24 11.07 2.04 -8.31
N GLY A 25 10.36 3.15 -8.47
CA GLY A 25 10.91 4.51 -8.41
C GLY A 25 10.38 5.30 -7.21
N ASP A 26 10.89 6.51 -7.03
CA ASP A 26 10.51 7.49 -6.00
C ASP A 26 10.60 6.95 -4.56
N PHE A 27 11.83 6.93 -4.03
CA PHE A 27 12.12 6.54 -2.66
C PHE A 27 12.06 7.71 -1.65
N GLY A 28 11.42 8.83 -2.01
CA GLY A 28 11.34 10.03 -1.19
C GLY A 28 10.67 9.81 0.18
N LEU A 29 9.78 8.83 0.30
CA LEU A 29 9.13 8.44 1.56
C LEU A 29 9.72 7.18 2.19
N ALA A 30 10.73 6.56 1.57
CA ALA A 30 11.30 5.31 2.07
C ALA A 30 11.94 5.49 3.46
N ASN A 31 11.84 4.46 4.27
CA ASN A 31 12.46 4.44 5.60
C ASN A 31 12.98 3.05 5.95
N VAL A 32 13.97 3.03 6.83
CA VAL A 32 14.53 1.79 7.40
C VAL A 32 13.84 1.53 8.73
N VAL A 33 13.24 0.34 8.86
CA VAL A 33 12.63 -0.08 10.13
C VAL A 33 13.66 -0.78 10.97
N THR A 34 13.84 -0.25 12.17
CA THR A 34 14.72 -0.81 13.21
C THR A 34 13.90 -1.09 14.46
N PRO A 35 14.37 -1.96 15.38
CA PRO A 35 13.68 -2.16 16.65
C PRO A 35 13.48 -0.87 17.44
N SER A 36 14.37 0.12 17.28
CA SER A 36 14.33 1.39 18.01
C SER A 36 13.29 2.37 17.46
N ASN A 37 12.95 2.34 16.16
CA ASN A 37 12.03 3.30 15.53
C ASN A 37 10.67 2.69 15.11
N LYS A 38 10.48 1.40 15.25
CA LYS A 38 9.30 0.68 14.75
C LYS A 38 7.96 1.21 15.28
N ASN A 39 7.96 1.87 16.45
CA ASN A 39 6.76 2.44 17.07
C ASN A 39 6.64 3.96 16.92
N GLN A 40 7.52 4.59 16.13
CA GLN A 40 7.61 6.03 15.95
C GLN A 40 7.51 6.47 14.49
N LEU A 41 6.90 5.65 13.66
CA LEU A 41 6.71 5.94 12.24
C LEU A 41 5.48 6.83 12.04
N THR A 42 5.50 7.69 11.03
CA THR A 42 4.32 8.46 10.68
C THR A 42 3.28 7.61 9.95
N SER A 43 2.00 7.76 10.30
CA SER A 43 0.89 7.13 9.58
C SER A 43 0.49 7.89 8.30
N ARG A 44 0.95 9.14 8.13
CA ARG A 44 0.64 10.00 6.99
C ARG A 44 1.58 9.77 5.82
N VAL A 45 1.65 8.54 5.37
CA VAL A 45 2.41 8.10 4.20
C VAL A 45 1.50 7.29 3.29
N VAL A 46 1.97 6.94 2.11
CA VAL A 46 1.25 6.21 1.07
C VAL A 46 0.09 7.02 0.47
N THR A 47 0.01 7.06 -0.83
CA THR A 47 -1.13 7.65 -1.54
C THR A 47 -2.42 6.95 -1.12
N LEU A 48 -3.46 7.72 -0.83
CA LEU A 48 -4.69 7.28 -0.14
C LEU A 48 -5.32 5.99 -0.69
N TRP A 49 -5.34 5.84 -2.02
CA TRP A 49 -5.97 4.67 -2.68
C TRP A 49 -5.20 3.36 -2.50
N TYR A 50 -3.95 3.44 -2.07
CA TYR A 50 -3.03 2.32 -1.86
C TYR A 50 -2.65 2.16 -0.40
N ARG A 51 -3.25 2.97 0.50
CA ARG A 51 -2.91 3.01 1.92
C ARG A 51 -3.51 1.83 2.66
N ALA A 52 -2.66 1.13 3.41
CA ALA A 52 -3.05 -0.01 4.23
C ALA A 52 -4.02 0.38 5.36
N PRO A 53 -4.88 -0.56 5.83
CA PRO A 53 -5.86 -0.32 6.88
C PRO A 53 -5.28 0.28 8.15
N GLU A 54 -4.18 -0.29 8.62
CA GLU A 54 -3.51 0.17 9.83
C GLU A 54 -3.05 1.63 9.73
N LEU A 55 -2.60 2.08 8.55
CA LEU A 55 -2.23 3.48 8.32
C LEU A 55 -3.47 4.39 8.30
N LEU A 56 -4.58 3.93 7.74
CA LEU A 56 -5.85 4.66 7.76
C LEU A 56 -6.40 4.80 9.18
N MET A 57 -6.11 3.85 10.07
CA MET A 57 -6.46 3.90 11.48
C MET A 57 -5.46 4.68 12.33
N GLY A 58 -4.40 5.25 11.72
CA GLY A 58 -3.44 6.11 12.40
C GLY A 58 -2.32 5.36 13.12
N SER A 59 -2.08 4.09 12.80
CA SER A 59 -0.98 3.33 13.40
C SER A 59 0.38 3.97 13.10
N THR A 60 1.20 4.08 14.12
CA THR A 60 2.61 4.50 14.04
C THR A 60 3.57 3.32 14.18
N SER A 61 3.03 2.12 14.41
CA SER A 61 3.75 0.85 14.50
C SER A 61 3.34 -0.07 13.36
N TYR A 62 4.11 -0.08 12.29
CA TYR A 62 3.87 -0.90 11.10
C TYR A 62 5.18 -1.36 10.49
N GLY A 63 5.12 -2.27 9.54
CA GLY A 63 6.25 -2.87 8.85
C GLY A 63 6.06 -2.91 7.35
N VAL A 64 6.79 -3.80 6.68
CA VAL A 64 6.74 -4.00 5.22
C VAL A 64 5.36 -4.45 4.70
N SER A 65 4.49 -4.91 5.56
CA SER A 65 3.10 -5.30 5.23
C SER A 65 2.30 -4.16 4.57
N VAL A 66 2.61 -2.90 4.91
CA VAL A 66 1.95 -1.74 4.29
C VAL A 66 2.29 -1.62 2.80
N ASP A 67 3.52 -1.97 2.41
CA ASP A 67 3.94 -2.02 1.01
C ASP A 67 3.29 -3.19 0.28
N LEU A 68 3.19 -4.36 0.92
CA LEU A 68 2.51 -5.53 0.34
C LEU A 68 1.03 -5.25 0.08
N TRP A 69 0.36 -4.53 0.98
CA TRP A 69 -0.99 -4.05 0.74
C TRP A 69 -1.08 -3.19 -0.52
N SER A 70 -0.19 -2.21 -0.65
CA SER A 70 -0.13 -1.32 -1.82
C SER A 70 0.13 -2.08 -3.11
N VAL A 71 1.01 -3.08 -3.09
CA VAL A 71 1.25 -3.99 -4.23
C VAL A 71 -0.02 -4.74 -4.61
N GLY A 72 -0.78 -5.24 -3.63
CA GLY A 72 -2.07 -5.89 -3.87
C GLY A 72 -3.08 -4.95 -4.55
N CYS A 73 -3.13 -3.69 -4.11
CA CYS A 73 -3.99 -2.67 -4.74
C CYS A 73 -3.59 -2.39 -6.19
N VAL A 74 -2.28 -2.27 -6.48
CA VAL A 74 -1.77 -2.07 -7.85
C VAL A 74 -2.08 -3.29 -8.72
N PHE A 75 -1.88 -4.50 -8.20
CA PHE A 75 -2.17 -5.72 -8.93
C PHE A 75 -3.66 -5.81 -9.30
N ALA A 76 -4.53 -5.52 -8.35
CA ALA A 76 -5.97 -5.46 -8.61
C ALA A 76 -6.34 -4.36 -9.62
N GLU A 77 -5.70 -3.20 -9.57
CA GLU A 77 -5.88 -2.12 -10.54
C GLU A 77 -5.50 -2.56 -11.95
N ILE A 78 -4.40 -3.30 -12.11
CA ILE A 78 -3.99 -3.86 -13.41
C ILE A 78 -5.06 -4.81 -13.95
N LEU A 79 -5.61 -5.68 -13.12
CA LEU A 79 -6.64 -6.64 -13.53
C LEU A 79 -7.99 -5.98 -13.84
N MET A 80 -8.36 -4.95 -13.10
CA MET A 80 -9.66 -4.29 -13.20
C MET A 80 -9.66 -3.09 -14.15
N GLY A 81 -8.48 -2.61 -14.57
CA GLY A 81 -8.33 -1.42 -15.40
C GLY A 81 -8.59 -0.09 -14.66
N LYS A 82 -8.76 -0.12 -13.34
CA LYS A 82 -9.02 1.06 -12.51
C LYS A 82 -8.65 0.80 -11.05
N PRO A 83 -8.29 1.85 -10.27
CA PRO A 83 -8.05 1.72 -8.84
C PRO A 83 -9.29 1.19 -8.10
N ILE A 84 -9.10 0.22 -7.21
CA ILE A 84 -10.19 -0.47 -6.52
C ILE A 84 -10.68 0.24 -5.25
N LEU A 85 -9.82 1.03 -4.60
CA LEU A 85 -10.11 1.74 -3.35
C LEU A 85 -10.08 3.26 -3.53
N LYS A 86 -10.85 3.77 -4.48
CA LYS A 86 -10.89 5.18 -4.89
C LYS A 86 -11.65 6.06 -3.90
N GLY A 87 -11.21 6.13 -2.64
CA GLY A 87 -11.76 7.03 -1.64
C GLY A 87 -11.32 8.48 -1.86
N ARG A 88 -12.24 9.45 -1.66
CA ARG A 88 -11.91 10.89 -1.68
C ARG A 88 -11.31 11.38 -0.37
N THR A 89 -11.56 10.66 0.72
CA THR A 89 -11.08 10.97 2.07
C THR A 89 -10.71 9.67 2.79
N GLU A 90 -9.91 9.77 3.86
CA GLU A 90 -9.57 8.62 4.70
C GLU A 90 -10.80 7.90 5.23
N VAL A 91 -11.83 8.63 5.62
CA VAL A 91 -13.11 8.09 6.10
C VAL A 91 -13.79 7.27 5.01
N LYS A 92 -13.93 7.82 3.79
CA LYS A 92 -14.56 7.10 2.66
C LYS A 92 -13.77 5.86 2.27
N THR A 93 -12.45 5.90 2.32
CA THR A 93 -11.60 4.75 2.04
C THR A 93 -11.81 3.64 3.06
N LYS A 94 -11.92 3.97 4.36
CA LYS A 94 -12.27 3.01 5.42
C LYS A 94 -13.58 2.27 5.16
N PHE A 95 -14.59 2.94 4.63
CA PHE A 95 -15.91 2.32 4.35
C PHE A 95 -15.90 1.35 3.15
N HIS A 96 -14.91 1.43 2.25
CA HIS A 96 -14.77 0.46 1.16
C HIS A 96 -14.15 -0.87 1.62
N PHE A 97 -13.54 -0.90 2.79
CA PHE A 97 -12.88 -2.07 3.37
C PHE A 97 -13.80 -3.29 3.56
N PRO A 98 -14.99 -3.17 4.16
CA PRO A 98 -15.86 -4.33 4.38
C PRO A 98 -16.27 -5.04 3.07
N LEU A 99 -16.43 -4.28 1.99
CA LEU A 99 -16.72 -4.83 0.66
C LEU A 99 -15.53 -5.62 0.10
N PHE A 100 -14.31 -5.16 0.33
CA PHE A 100 -13.10 -5.80 -0.16
C PHE A 100 -12.77 -7.08 0.62
N ILE A 101 -12.97 -7.09 1.93
CA ILE A 101 -12.77 -8.28 2.77
C ILE A 101 -13.78 -9.38 2.40
N ASN A 102 -15.02 -9.02 2.07
CA ASN A 102 -16.01 -9.98 1.59
C ASN A 102 -15.65 -10.56 0.20
N PHE A 103 -15.01 -9.78 -0.67
CA PHE A 103 -14.54 -10.26 -1.98
C PHE A 103 -13.40 -11.28 -1.83
N ASN A 104 -12.47 -11.05 -0.89
CA ASN A 104 -11.38 -11.99 -0.61
C ASN A 104 -11.87 -13.31 0.01
N LYS A 105 -13.01 -13.31 0.70
CA LYS A 105 -13.60 -14.54 1.26
C LYS A 105 -14.16 -15.48 0.19
N PHE A 106 -14.41 -14.97 -1.03
CA PHE A 106 -14.92 -15.75 -2.16
C PHE A 106 -13.83 -16.36 -3.06
N TYR A 107 -12.56 -15.96 -2.91
CA TYR A 107 -11.46 -16.38 -3.79
C TYR A 107 -10.33 -17.13 -3.08
N ILE A 108 -10.51 -17.51 -1.81
CA ILE A 108 -9.63 -18.47 -1.11
C ILE A 108 -10.37 -19.82 -1.00
N LEU A 109 -10.69 -20.35 -2.14
CA LEU A 109 -11.03 -21.77 -2.31
C LEU A 109 -10.14 -22.35 -3.41
#